data_c2e1b777518b54008c88cebc0f6b1355
#
_entry.id   c2e1b777518b54008c88cebc0f6b1355
#
_cell.length_a   1.000
_cell.length_b   1.000
_cell.length_c   1.000
_cell.angle_alpha   90.00
_cell.angle_beta   90.00
_cell.angle_gamma   90.00
#
_symmetry.space_group_name_H-M   'P 1'
#
loop_
_entity.id
_entity.type
_entity.pdbx_description
1 polymer ?
#
loop_
_entity_poly.entity_id
_entity_poly.type
_entity_poly.pdbx_seq_one_letter_code
_entity_poly.pdbx_strand_id
1 'polypeptide(L)'
;MSRKLAVIAIGGNSLIKHRDKQSVEDQYLALCETMEHIADVIQQGWQVLITHGNGPQVGFIMLRSEIARAVAGMHIVPLVSCVADTQGAIGYQIQQSLDNVLKRRGLTDKTGRTVSLVTQVRVDIADPGFSDPDKFVGEFYAEDQLAELHQQHPDWILKPDANRGWRRVVPSPKPCEIIELDAIKNLLDSGFNVVAVGGGGFPVVRIPEGLFGVDAVIDKDLASSLLATQLGADMLAISTGVESVALNYGTPMQRPLHNVPVSEMERYLAEGHFPAGSMGP
;
A
#
# COMPACT_ATOMS: atom_id res chain seq x y z
N MET A 1 10.92 -24.52 17.88
CA MET A 1 9.57 -24.16 17.33
C MET A 1 9.78 -22.94 16.44
N SER A 2 9.29 -22.95 15.20
CA SER A 2 9.29 -21.75 14.34
C SER A 2 8.48 -20.65 15.03
N ARG A 3 8.95 -19.40 14.94
CA ARG A 3 8.16 -18.25 15.42
C ARG A 3 6.89 -18.12 14.55
N LYS A 4 5.79 -17.73 15.16
CA LYS A 4 4.58 -17.36 14.41
C LYS A 4 4.87 -16.12 13.58
N LEU A 5 4.38 -16.10 12.33
CA LEU A 5 4.56 -15.00 11.39
C LEU A 5 3.29 -14.13 11.32
N ALA A 6 3.47 -12.83 11.55
CA ALA A 6 2.46 -11.82 11.33
C ALA A 6 2.83 -10.95 10.10
N VAL A 7 1.94 -10.87 9.12
CA VAL A 7 1.98 -9.85 8.07
C VAL A 7 1.13 -8.68 8.52
N ILE A 8 1.72 -7.49 8.62
CA ILE A 8 1.05 -6.27 9.10
C ILE A 8 1.03 -5.24 7.98
N ALA A 9 -0.17 -4.98 7.44
CA ALA A 9 -0.39 -3.98 6.41
C ALA A 9 -0.75 -2.62 7.04
N ILE A 10 0.16 -1.63 6.96
CA ILE A 10 -0.10 -0.30 7.48
C ILE A 10 -0.73 0.61 6.40
N GLY A 11 -1.80 1.29 6.76
CA GLY A 11 -2.56 2.16 5.86
C GLY A 11 -2.05 3.60 5.79
N GLY A 12 -2.71 4.42 4.97
CA GLY A 12 -2.36 5.83 4.81
C GLY A 12 -2.41 6.64 6.11
N ASN A 13 -3.33 6.31 7.04
CA ASN A 13 -3.44 6.96 8.34
C ASN A 13 -2.25 6.68 9.27
N SER A 14 -1.49 5.62 9.02
CA SER A 14 -0.23 5.34 9.72
C SER A 14 0.92 6.20 9.22
N LEU A 15 0.74 6.89 8.09
CA LEU A 15 1.75 7.74 7.45
C LEU A 15 1.34 9.23 7.53
N ILE A 16 0.07 9.54 7.26
CA ILE A 16 -0.45 10.91 7.27
C ILE A 16 -1.71 10.94 8.12
N LYS A 17 -1.61 11.47 9.33
CA LYS A 17 -2.72 11.56 10.29
C LYS A 17 -3.63 12.77 10.05
N HIS A 18 -3.05 13.87 9.57
CA HIS A 18 -3.74 15.13 9.34
C HIS A 18 -3.32 15.74 8.00
N ARG A 19 -4.25 16.41 7.31
CA ARG A 19 -3.98 17.04 6.00
C ARG A 19 -2.96 18.17 6.02
N ASP A 20 -2.79 18.81 7.15
CA ASP A 20 -1.82 19.89 7.41
C ASP A 20 -0.44 19.37 7.86
N LYS A 21 -0.30 18.05 8.08
CA LYS A 21 0.92 17.39 8.52
C LYS A 21 1.34 16.32 7.52
N GLN A 22 1.94 16.76 6.42
CA GLN A 22 2.30 15.89 5.29
C GLN A 22 3.80 15.92 4.98
N SER A 23 4.59 16.67 5.77
CA SER A 23 6.04 16.68 5.57
C SER A 23 6.64 15.29 5.82
N VAL A 24 7.85 15.06 5.31
CA VAL A 24 8.57 13.80 5.56
C VAL A 24 8.79 13.57 7.05
N GLU A 25 9.03 14.65 7.81
CA GLU A 25 9.18 14.60 9.25
C GLU A 25 7.88 14.21 9.97
N ASP A 26 6.73 14.79 9.57
CA ASP A 26 5.43 14.41 10.12
C ASP A 26 5.11 12.93 9.87
N GLN A 27 5.41 12.44 8.66
CA GLN A 27 5.23 11.03 8.30
C GLN A 27 6.13 10.12 9.16
N TYR A 28 7.38 10.51 9.40
CA TYR A 28 8.29 9.76 10.27
C TYR A 28 7.79 9.71 11.72
N LEU A 29 7.27 10.82 12.24
CA LEU A 29 6.69 10.84 13.60
C LEU A 29 5.45 9.94 13.71
N ALA A 30 4.58 9.93 12.70
CA ALA A 30 3.43 9.03 12.66
C ALA A 30 3.85 7.56 12.61
N LEU A 31 4.92 7.24 11.85
CA LEU A 31 5.50 5.90 11.82
C LEU A 31 6.09 5.49 13.16
N CYS A 32 6.78 6.37 13.87
CA CYS A 32 7.33 6.07 15.19
C CYS A 32 6.26 5.55 16.16
N GLU A 33 5.06 6.17 16.17
CA GLU A 33 3.96 5.69 17.00
C GLU A 33 3.46 4.31 16.56
N THR A 34 3.32 4.09 15.23
CA THR A 34 2.91 2.80 14.68
C THR A 34 3.92 1.69 15.02
N MET A 35 5.21 2.01 14.98
CA MET A 35 6.28 1.04 15.27
C MET A 35 6.32 0.64 16.74
N GLU A 36 5.83 1.47 17.67
CA GLU A 36 5.66 1.05 19.07
C GLU A 36 4.69 -0.14 19.18
N HIS A 37 3.55 -0.09 18.48
CA HIS A 37 2.58 -1.20 18.46
C HIS A 37 3.11 -2.45 17.76
N ILE A 38 3.87 -2.27 16.67
CA ILE A 38 4.54 -3.40 16.00
C ILE A 38 5.58 -4.04 16.90
N ALA A 39 6.32 -3.25 17.68
CA ALA A 39 7.27 -3.76 18.66
C ALA A 39 6.57 -4.55 19.80
N ASP A 40 5.33 -4.22 20.17
CA ASP A 40 4.54 -5.03 21.10
C ASP A 40 4.28 -6.44 20.55
N VAL A 41 3.96 -6.55 19.26
CA VAL A 41 3.77 -7.85 18.58
C VAL A 41 5.08 -8.65 18.57
N ILE A 42 6.21 -8.00 18.24
CA ILE A 42 7.54 -8.62 18.26
C ILE A 42 7.90 -9.07 19.69
N GLN A 43 7.61 -8.26 20.69
CA GLN A 43 7.90 -8.59 22.10
C GLN A 43 7.11 -9.81 22.59
N GLN A 44 5.95 -10.09 22.01
CA GLN A 44 5.14 -11.28 22.25
C GLN A 44 5.69 -12.54 21.54
N GLY A 45 6.82 -12.42 20.83
CA GLY A 45 7.51 -13.53 20.18
C GLY A 45 7.13 -13.78 18.72
N TRP A 46 6.34 -12.90 18.09
CA TRP A 46 6.03 -12.97 16.68
C TRP A 46 7.19 -12.51 15.82
N GLN A 47 7.35 -13.13 14.68
CA GLN A 47 8.12 -12.59 13.58
C GLN A 47 7.20 -11.67 12.76
N VAL A 48 7.72 -10.56 12.25
CA VAL A 48 6.90 -9.56 11.58
C VAL A 48 7.39 -9.27 10.18
N LEU A 49 6.46 -9.26 9.23
CA LEU A 49 6.61 -8.66 7.91
C LEU A 49 5.65 -7.48 7.81
N ILE A 50 6.14 -6.35 7.33
CA ILE A 50 5.36 -5.11 7.22
C ILE A 50 5.15 -4.79 5.74
N THR A 51 3.91 -4.54 5.35
CA THR A 51 3.56 -3.89 4.09
C THR A 51 3.01 -2.50 4.37
N HIS A 52 3.05 -1.59 3.40
CA HIS A 52 2.56 -0.23 3.60
C HIS A 52 1.82 0.31 2.38
N GLY A 53 0.87 1.24 2.59
CA GLY A 53 0.30 2.05 1.53
C GLY A 53 1.24 3.19 1.13
N ASN A 54 0.96 3.83 -0.01
CA ASN A 54 1.79 4.92 -0.57
C ASN A 54 0.99 5.95 -1.38
N GLY A 55 -0.34 5.90 -1.36
CA GLY A 55 -1.17 6.72 -2.26
C GLY A 55 -0.83 8.21 -2.28
N PRO A 56 -0.77 8.91 -1.14
CA PRO A 56 -0.37 10.33 -1.11
C PRO A 56 1.05 10.55 -1.62
N GLN A 57 1.99 9.69 -1.27
CA GLN A 57 3.41 9.84 -1.63
C GLN A 57 3.64 9.69 -3.14
N VAL A 58 2.98 8.74 -3.78
CA VAL A 58 2.96 8.62 -5.25
C VAL A 58 2.44 9.90 -5.88
N GLY A 59 1.32 10.45 -5.37
CA GLY A 59 0.77 11.72 -5.83
C GLY A 59 1.77 12.87 -5.71
N PHE A 60 2.51 12.97 -4.60
CA PHE A 60 3.53 14.02 -4.41
C PHE A 60 4.69 13.88 -5.40
N ILE A 61 5.13 12.67 -5.73
CA ILE A 61 6.20 12.45 -6.72
C ILE A 61 5.70 12.83 -8.11
N MET A 62 4.50 12.39 -8.48
CA MET A 62 3.87 12.73 -9.76
C MET A 62 3.76 14.24 -9.94
N LEU A 63 3.19 14.96 -8.96
CA LEU A 63 3.03 16.41 -9.01
C LEU A 63 4.37 17.13 -9.15
N ARG A 64 5.38 16.73 -8.38
CA ARG A 64 6.73 17.30 -8.51
C ARG A 64 7.31 17.05 -9.89
N SER A 65 7.10 15.87 -10.47
CA SER A 65 7.56 15.52 -11.81
C SER A 65 6.89 16.39 -12.88
N GLU A 66 5.59 16.62 -12.77
CA GLU A 66 4.82 17.48 -13.68
C GLU A 66 5.28 18.95 -13.60
N ILE A 67 5.43 19.48 -12.39
CA ILE A 67 5.96 20.84 -12.19
C ILE A 67 7.38 20.97 -12.78
N ALA A 68 8.26 19.98 -12.51
CA ALA A 68 9.62 19.99 -13.03
C ALA A 68 9.64 19.92 -14.57
N ARG A 69 8.72 19.17 -15.18
CA ARG A 69 8.53 19.13 -16.63
C ARG A 69 8.12 20.49 -17.17
N ALA A 70 7.12 21.13 -16.56
CA ALA A 70 6.58 22.40 -17.02
C ALA A 70 7.60 23.55 -16.87
N VAL A 71 8.36 23.58 -15.77
CA VAL A 71 9.26 24.70 -15.43
C VAL A 71 10.67 24.50 -16.00
N ALA A 72 11.20 23.27 -15.96
CA ALA A 72 12.60 22.98 -16.27
C ALA A 72 12.81 22.00 -17.45
N GLY A 73 11.73 21.54 -18.09
CA GLY A 73 11.81 20.60 -19.20
C GLY A 73 12.32 19.20 -18.81
N MET A 74 12.29 18.85 -17.53
CA MET A 74 12.74 17.53 -17.06
C MET A 74 11.82 16.41 -17.58
N HIS A 75 12.30 15.17 -17.58
CA HIS A 75 11.47 14.00 -17.91
C HIS A 75 10.38 13.78 -16.86
N ILE A 76 9.24 13.24 -17.30
CA ILE A 76 8.20 12.75 -16.39
C ILE A 76 8.65 11.42 -15.78
N VAL A 77 8.47 11.27 -14.48
CA VAL A 77 8.71 9.99 -13.79
C VAL A 77 7.51 9.06 -14.05
N PRO A 78 7.69 7.89 -14.67
CA PRO A 78 6.60 6.95 -14.89
C PRO A 78 5.94 6.50 -13.58
N LEU A 79 4.64 6.18 -13.62
CA LEU A 79 3.89 5.79 -12.42
C LEU A 79 4.52 4.60 -11.70
N VAL A 80 4.97 3.59 -12.44
CA VAL A 80 5.65 2.42 -11.87
C VAL A 80 6.92 2.82 -11.10
N SER A 81 7.68 3.78 -11.59
CA SER A 81 8.86 4.30 -10.91
C SER A 81 8.50 5.12 -9.67
N CYS A 82 7.41 5.91 -9.72
CA CYS A 82 6.89 6.60 -8.53
C CYS A 82 6.52 5.61 -7.41
N VAL A 83 5.94 4.46 -7.76
CA VAL A 83 5.64 3.40 -6.78
C VAL A 83 6.93 2.82 -6.21
N ALA A 84 7.93 2.51 -7.04
CA ALA A 84 9.23 1.99 -6.61
C ALA A 84 9.97 2.97 -5.69
N ASP A 85 9.99 4.27 -6.01
CA ASP A 85 10.59 5.33 -5.19
C ASP A 85 9.98 5.37 -3.79
N THR A 86 8.65 5.21 -3.69
CA THR A 86 7.96 5.19 -2.38
C THR A 86 8.36 4.00 -1.53
N GLN A 87 8.68 2.85 -2.13
CA GLN A 87 9.17 1.69 -1.36
C GLN A 87 10.49 1.99 -0.66
N GLY A 88 11.41 2.66 -1.34
CA GLY A 88 12.66 3.12 -0.75
C GLY A 88 12.43 4.17 0.35
N ALA A 89 11.67 5.21 0.04
CA ALA A 89 11.46 6.33 0.96
C ALA A 89 10.69 5.94 2.23
N ILE A 90 9.56 5.23 2.10
CA ILE A 90 8.74 4.80 3.24
C ILE A 90 9.40 3.62 3.94
N GLY A 91 9.95 2.66 3.17
CA GLY A 91 10.61 1.49 3.71
C GLY A 91 11.79 1.86 4.61
N TYR A 92 12.62 2.82 4.21
CA TYR A 92 13.72 3.33 5.02
C TYR A 92 13.20 3.93 6.34
N GLN A 93 12.11 4.71 6.31
CA GLN A 93 11.55 5.31 7.52
C GLN A 93 11.00 4.25 8.49
N ILE A 94 10.32 3.22 7.98
CA ILE A 94 9.85 2.08 8.77
C ILE A 94 11.03 1.34 9.38
N GLN A 95 12.02 1.00 8.58
CA GLN A 95 13.23 0.31 9.01
C GLN A 95 13.94 1.05 10.15
N GLN A 96 14.19 2.35 9.96
CA GLN A 96 14.88 3.17 10.95
C GLN A 96 14.07 3.33 12.23
N SER A 97 12.77 3.63 12.11
CA SER A 97 11.91 3.84 13.28
C SER A 97 11.72 2.57 14.10
N LEU A 98 11.50 1.41 13.43
CA LEU A 98 11.35 0.14 14.13
C LEU A 98 12.64 -0.28 14.83
N ASP A 99 13.79 -0.21 14.16
CA ASP A 99 15.09 -0.54 14.77
C ASP A 99 15.39 0.36 16.00
N ASN A 100 15.02 1.65 15.92
CA ASN A 100 15.15 2.58 17.04
C ASN A 100 14.24 2.18 18.23
N VAL A 101 12.99 1.78 17.99
CA VAL A 101 12.09 1.29 19.01
C VAL A 101 12.62 0.01 19.65
N LEU A 102 13.00 -0.98 18.83
CA LEU A 102 13.55 -2.25 19.32
C LEU A 102 14.79 -2.05 20.18
N LYS A 103 15.67 -1.12 19.77
CA LYS A 103 16.86 -0.75 20.56
C LYS A 103 16.48 -0.15 21.92
N ARG A 104 15.55 0.82 21.96
CA ARG A 104 15.09 1.43 23.23
C ARG A 104 14.49 0.41 24.17
N ARG A 105 13.80 -0.60 23.64
CA ARG A 105 13.16 -1.66 24.43
C ARG A 105 14.09 -2.81 24.81
N GLY A 106 15.36 -2.79 24.38
CA GLY A 106 16.33 -3.85 24.65
C GLY A 106 15.98 -5.17 23.94
N LEU A 107 15.34 -5.08 22.77
CA LEU A 107 14.90 -6.24 21.97
C LEU A 107 15.85 -6.58 20.83
N THR A 108 16.84 -5.75 20.53
CA THR A 108 17.73 -5.89 19.36
C THR A 108 18.47 -7.23 19.32
N ASP A 109 18.86 -7.76 20.47
CA ASP A 109 19.58 -9.05 20.56
C ASP A 109 18.65 -10.26 20.43
N LYS A 110 17.34 -10.05 20.55
CA LYS A 110 16.32 -11.10 20.50
C LYS A 110 15.63 -11.18 19.14
N THR A 111 15.70 -10.10 18.37
CA THR A 111 15.09 -9.98 17.05
C THR A 111 16.16 -9.52 16.06
N GLY A 112 16.10 -9.97 14.82
CA GLY A 112 16.95 -9.42 13.77
C GLY A 112 16.68 -7.95 13.51
N ARG A 113 17.56 -7.32 12.73
CA ARG A 113 17.32 -5.96 12.24
C ARG A 113 16.17 -5.94 11.26
N THR A 114 15.64 -4.76 11.02
CA THR A 114 14.64 -4.53 9.98
C THR A 114 15.33 -4.25 8.65
N VAL A 115 14.86 -4.85 7.58
CA VAL A 115 15.34 -4.61 6.21
C VAL A 115 14.16 -4.27 5.30
N SER A 116 14.34 -3.29 4.42
CA SER A 116 13.37 -2.95 3.39
C SER A 116 13.81 -3.52 2.05
N LEU A 117 12.89 -4.20 1.39
CA LEU A 117 13.10 -4.83 0.09
C LEU A 117 12.22 -4.17 -0.97
N VAL A 118 12.85 -3.69 -2.03
CA VAL A 118 12.13 -3.24 -3.21
C VAL A 118 11.49 -4.46 -3.87
N THR A 119 10.17 -4.41 -4.07
CA THR A 119 9.39 -5.61 -4.40
C THR A 119 8.54 -5.39 -5.65
N GLN A 120 8.74 -6.27 -6.63
CA GLN A 120 7.96 -6.39 -7.85
C GLN A 120 6.78 -7.34 -7.63
N VAL A 121 5.64 -6.99 -8.20
CA VAL A 121 4.47 -7.86 -8.17
C VAL A 121 3.96 -8.05 -9.58
N ARG A 122 3.96 -9.32 -10.04
CA ARG A 122 3.46 -9.65 -11.36
C ARG A 122 1.94 -9.53 -11.40
N VAL A 123 1.46 -8.91 -12.47
CA VAL A 123 0.05 -8.80 -12.82
C VAL A 123 -0.21 -9.41 -14.19
N ASP A 124 -1.46 -9.71 -14.48
CA ASP A 124 -1.87 -10.16 -15.82
C ASP A 124 -2.23 -8.94 -16.67
N ILE A 125 -1.59 -8.80 -17.83
CA ILE A 125 -1.90 -7.71 -18.77
C ILE A 125 -3.35 -7.78 -19.31
N ALA A 126 -3.97 -8.96 -19.27
CA ALA A 126 -5.36 -9.16 -19.63
C ALA A 126 -6.35 -8.88 -18.50
N ASP A 127 -5.87 -8.43 -17.32
CA ASP A 127 -6.76 -8.09 -16.19
C ASP A 127 -7.74 -6.98 -16.57
N PRO A 128 -9.05 -7.14 -16.28
CA PRO A 128 -10.06 -6.12 -16.59
C PRO A 128 -9.75 -4.73 -16.05
N GLY A 129 -8.98 -4.63 -14.96
CA GLY A 129 -8.55 -3.36 -14.37
C GLY A 129 -7.75 -2.49 -15.34
N PHE A 130 -7.14 -3.04 -16.38
CA PHE A 130 -6.48 -2.25 -17.42
C PHE A 130 -7.48 -1.61 -18.41
N SER A 131 -8.64 -2.24 -18.61
CA SER A 131 -9.67 -1.74 -19.53
C SER A 131 -10.62 -0.75 -18.86
N ASP A 132 -10.82 -0.85 -17.54
CA ASP A 132 -11.66 0.07 -16.75
C ASP A 132 -10.91 0.55 -15.50
N PRO A 133 -10.00 1.52 -15.65
CA PRO A 133 -9.24 2.10 -14.54
C PRO A 133 -10.15 2.74 -13.49
N ASP A 134 -9.93 2.42 -12.22
CA ASP A 134 -10.73 2.89 -11.09
C ASP A 134 -9.93 3.38 -9.87
N LYS A 135 -8.61 3.16 -9.88
CA LYS A 135 -7.75 3.55 -8.76
C LYS A 135 -7.38 5.02 -8.81
N PHE A 136 -7.89 5.81 -7.88
CA PHE A 136 -7.59 7.22 -7.79
C PHE A 136 -6.14 7.50 -7.40
N VAL A 137 -5.48 8.38 -8.16
CA VAL A 137 -4.11 8.85 -7.91
C VAL A 137 -4.00 10.36 -8.07
N GLY A 138 -2.98 10.97 -7.48
CA GLY A 138 -2.67 12.40 -7.65
C GLY A 138 -3.66 13.35 -6.97
N GLU A 139 -3.67 14.57 -7.47
CA GLU A 139 -4.41 15.71 -6.92
C GLU A 139 -5.90 15.71 -7.30
N PHE A 140 -6.64 16.62 -6.65
CA PHE A 140 -8.04 16.90 -6.98
C PHE A 140 -8.11 18.09 -7.94
N TYR A 141 -8.93 17.97 -8.95
CA TYR A 141 -9.16 18.99 -9.97
C TYR A 141 -10.62 19.47 -9.92
N ALA A 142 -10.82 20.77 -10.18
CA ALA A 142 -12.15 21.32 -10.36
C ALA A 142 -12.66 21.00 -11.78
N GLU A 143 -13.98 21.02 -11.97
CA GLU A 143 -14.60 20.67 -13.25
C GLU A 143 -14.19 21.61 -14.40
N ASP A 144 -13.96 22.88 -14.11
CA ASP A 144 -13.50 23.90 -15.07
C ASP A 144 -12.08 23.66 -15.57
N GLN A 145 -11.25 22.89 -14.85
CA GLN A 145 -9.88 22.52 -15.24
C GLN A 145 -9.82 21.34 -16.22
N LEU A 146 -10.89 20.55 -16.37
CA LEU A 146 -10.89 19.30 -17.13
C LEU A 146 -10.54 19.49 -18.60
N ALA A 147 -11.02 20.56 -19.25
CA ALA A 147 -10.76 20.82 -20.65
C ALA A 147 -9.27 21.07 -20.91
N GLU A 148 -8.60 21.81 -20.04
CA GLU A 148 -7.17 22.08 -20.12
C GLU A 148 -6.36 20.82 -19.81
N LEU A 149 -6.73 20.06 -18.78
CA LEU A 149 -6.08 18.80 -18.43
C LEU A 149 -6.14 17.76 -19.56
N HIS A 150 -7.28 17.65 -20.25
CA HIS A 150 -7.40 16.76 -21.41
C HIS A 150 -6.51 17.17 -22.59
N GLN A 151 -6.25 18.48 -22.76
CA GLN A 151 -5.32 18.95 -23.79
C GLN A 151 -3.86 18.67 -23.41
N GLN A 152 -3.51 18.84 -22.14
CA GLN A 152 -2.15 18.61 -21.63
C GLN A 152 -1.82 17.12 -21.51
N HIS A 153 -2.81 16.30 -21.14
CA HIS A 153 -2.71 14.87 -20.84
C HIS A 153 -3.84 14.08 -21.53
N PRO A 154 -3.78 13.87 -22.84
CA PRO A 154 -4.87 13.25 -23.61
C PRO A 154 -5.13 11.78 -23.20
N ASP A 155 -4.16 11.13 -22.57
CA ASP A 155 -4.20 9.74 -22.09
C ASP A 155 -4.72 9.60 -20.65
N TRP A 156 -4.98 10.72 -19.95
CA TRP A 156 -5.50 10.63 -18.60
C TRP A 156 -6.99 10.33 -18.60
N ILE A 157 -7.37 9.37 -17.76
CA ILE A 157 -8.77 9.12 -17.42
C ILE A 157 -9.06 9.84 -16.10
N LEU A 158 -10.03 10.74 -16.14
CA LEU A 158 -10.48 11.52 -14.98
C LEU A 158 -11.87 11.05 -14.57
N LYS A 159 -12.05 10.72 -13.30
CA LYS A 159 -13.36 10.32 -12.72
C LYS A 159 -13.69 11.22 -11.51
N PRO A 160 -14.99 11.48 -11.23
CA PRO A 160 -15.39 12.21 -10.03
C PRO A 160 -15.10 11.38 -8.77
N ASP A 161 -14.55 12.02 -7.73
CA ASP A 161 -14.21 11.39 -6.45
C ASP A 161 -15.06 11.99 -5.32
N ALA A 162 -16.17 11.35 -5.03
CA ALA A 162 -17.03 11.53 -3.84
C ALA A 162 -17.19 12.99 -3.36
N ASN A 163 -17.70 13.89 -4.18
CA ASN A 163 -17.92 15.32 -3.88
C ASN A 163 -16.66 16.15 -3.56
N ARG A 164 -15.46 15.60 -3.82
CA ARG A 164 -14.17 16.30 -3.61
C ARG A 164 -13.60 16.91 -4.89
N GLY A 165 -14.21 16.65 -6.04
CA GLY A 165 -13.74 17.06 -7.36
C GLY A 165 -13.40 15.86 -8.24
N TRP A 166 -12.59 16.08 -9.25
CA TRP A 166 -12.15 15.08 -10.22
C TRP A 166 -10.72 14.65 -9.92
N ARG A 167 -10.43 13.38 -10.16
CA ARG A 167 -9.08 12.83 -10.01
C ARG A 167 -8.74 11.92 -11.17
N ARG A 168 -7.45 11.82 -11.46
CA ARG A 168 -6.92 10.80 -12.36
C ARG A 168 -7.17 9.41 -11.76
N VAL A 169 -7.63 8.49 -12.60
CA VAL A 169 -7.69 7.07 -12.30
C VAL A 169 -6.69 6.31 -13.16
N VAL A 170 -6.13 5.25 -12.58
CA VAL A 170 -5.16 4.36 -13.22
C VAL A 170 -5.61 2.90 -13.06
N PRO A 171 -5.11 1.98 -13.89
CA PRO A 171 -5.38 0.55 -13.73
C PRO A 171 -5.02 0.05 -12.33
N SER A 172 -5.86 -0.85 -11.79
CA SER A 172 -5.61 -1.53 -10.52
C SER A 172 -5.79 -3.05 -10.69
N PRO A 173 -4.87 -3.72 -11.39
CA PRO A 173 -4.95 -5.15 -11.64
C PRO A 173 -4.71 -5.96 -10.37
N LYS A 174 -5.23 -7.20 -10.35
CA LYS A 174 -5.02 -8.12 -9.25
C LYS A 174 -3.58 -8.64 -9.21
N PRO A 175 -2.96 -8.73 -8.03
CA PRO A 175 -1.62 -9.31 -7.89
C PRO A 175 -1.66 -10.83 -8.16
N CYS A 176 -0.69 -11.34 -8.92
CA CYS A 176 -0.60 -12.75 -9.28
C CYS A 176 0.59 -13.47 -8.63
N GLU A 177 1.72 -12.77 -8.48
CA GLU A 177 2.97 -13.37 -8.00
C GLU A 177 3.86 -12.29 -7.39
N ILE A 178 4.46 -12.59 -6.24
CA ILE A 178 5.50 -11.75 -5.63
C ILE A 178 6.85 -12.22 -6.16
N ILE A 179 7.54 -11.39 -6.92
CA ILE A 179 8.79 -11.82 -7.61
C ILE A 179 9.90 -12.13 -6.61
N GLU A 180 10.06 -11.31 -5.57
CA GLU A 180 11.10 -11.47 -4.55
C GLU A 180 10.71 -12.39 -3.39
N LEU A 181 9.69 -13.26 -3.56
CA LEU A 181 9.17 -14.11 -2.48
C LEU A 181 10.24 -14.95 -1.79
N ASP A 182 11.16 -15.56 -2.57
CA ASP A 182 12.22 -16.40 -2.00
C ASP A 182 13.24 -15.57 -1.21
N ALA A 183 13.54 -14.35 -1.66
CA ALA A 183 14.39 -13.43 -0.90
C ALA A 183 13.73 -13.04 0.43
N ILE A 184 12.42 -12.75 0.42
CA ILE A 184 11.63 -12.44 1.60
C ILE A 184 11.67 -13.61 2.59
N LYS A 185 11.43 -14.85 2.12
CA LYS A 185 11.50 -16.06 2.96
C LYS A 185 12.88 -16.23 3.60
N ASN A 186 13.94 -16.11 2.82
CA ASN A 186 15.32 -16.25 3.32
C ASN A 186 15.64 -15.19 4.39
N LEU A 187 15.18 -13.96 4.24
CA LEU A 187 15.37 -12.91 5.24
C LEU A 187 14.59 -13.22 6.53
N LEU A 188 13.34 -13.67 6.41
CA LEU A 188 12.55 -14.10 7.56
C LEU A 188 13.18 -15.28 8.28
N ASP A 189 13.62 -16.32 7.55
CA ASP A 189 14.30 -17.50 8.11
C ASP A 189 15.62 -17.13 8.81
N SER A 190 16.29 -16.09 8.32
CA SER A 190 17.48 -15.51 8.95
C SER A 190 17.15 -14.62 10.16
N GLY A 191 15.88 -14.46 10.52
CA GLY A 191 15.44 -13.74 11.71
C GLY A 191 15.27 -12.23 11.52
N PHE A 192 15.36 -11.69 10.31
CA PHE A 192 15.10 -10.28 10.04
C PHE A 192 13.61 -9.94 10.17
N ASN A 193 13.29 -8.73 10.58
CA ASN A 193 12.01 -8.11 10.31
C ASN A 193 12.03 -7.55 8.88
N VAL A 194 11.01 -7.79 8.08
CA VAL A 194 11.04 -7.45 6.65
C VAL A 194 9.98 -6.40 6.33
N VAL A 195 10.36 -5.39 5.57
CA VAL A 195 9.41 -4.46 4.92
C VAL A 195 9.41 -4.79 3.43
N ALA A 196 8.29 -5.22 2.89
CA ALA A 196 8.18 -5.63 1.49
C ALA A 196 6.79 -5.29 0.91
N VAL A 197 6.64 -5.39 -0.39
CA VAL A 197 5.37 -5.17 -1.10
C VAL A 197 4.77 -3.79 -0.76
N GLY A 198 5.62 -2.79 -0.57
CA GLY A 198 5.19 -1.42 -0.31
C GLY A 198 4.35 -0.85 -1.45
N GLY A 199 3.22 -0.21 -1.12
CA GLY A 199 2.25 0.29 -2.09
C GLY A 199 1.53 -0.79 -2.90
N GLY A 200 1.58 -2.05 -2.46
CA GLY A 200 1.09 -3.21 -3.20
C GLY A 200 2.16 -3.86 -4.10
N GLY A 201 3.41 -3.39 -4.04
CA GLY A 201 4.47 -3.71 -4.99
C GLY A 201 4.37 -2.90 -6.28
N PHE A 202 5.46 -2.71 -6.99
CA PHE A 202 5.35 -2.10 -8.30
C PHE A 202 5.03 -3.15 -9.38
N PRO A 203 4.01 -2.86 -10.23
CA PRO A 203 3.44 -3.85 -11.13
C PRO A 203 4.37 -4.15 -12.30
N VAL A 204 4.56 -5.44 -12.57
CA VAL A 204 5.29 -5.93 -13.72
C VAL A 204 4.50 -6.98 -14.49
N VAL A 205 4.70 -7.04 -15.78
CA VAL A 205 4.21 -8.11 -16.65
C VAL A 205 5.37 -8.96 -17.14
N ARG A 206 5.10 -10.24 -17.40
CA ARG A 206 6.08 -11.15 -17.97
C ARG A 206 5.85 -11.29 -19.48
N ILE A 207 6.86 -10.94 -20.25
CA ILE A 207 6.90 -11.14 -21.70
C ILE A 207 8.10 -12.05 -22.06
N PRO A 208 8.26 -12.53 -23.29
CA PRO A 208 9.37 -13.40 -23.67
C PRO A 208 10.75 -12.84 -23.32
N GLU A 209 10.92 -11.54 -23.38
CA GLU A 209 12.19 -10.84 -23.12
C GLU A 209 12.49 -10.63 -21.62
N GLY A 210 11.50 -10.86 -20.73
CA GLY A 210 11.69 -10.72 -19.28
C GLY A 210 10.51 -10.04 -18.54
N LEU A 211 10.83 -9.36 -17.45
CA LEU A 211 9.85 -8.59 -16.67
C LEU A 211 9.90 -7.12 -17.05
N PHE A 212 8.73 -6.53 -17.26
CA PHE A 212 8.60 -5.12 -17.62
C PHE A 212 7.59 -4.42 -16.71
N GLY A 213 7.97 -3.24 -16.21
CA GLY A 213 7.09 -2.39 -15.42
C GLY A 213 5.93 -1.85 -16.26
N VAL A 214 4.73 -1.78 -15.66
CA VAL A 214 3.54 -1.22 -16.29
C VAL A 214 2.93 -0.13 -15.42
N ASP A 215 2.34 0.88 -16.04
CA ASP A 215 1.72 2.00 -15.33
C ASP A 215 0.37 1.60 -14.74
N ALA A 216 0.41 1.06 -13.53
CA ALA A 216 -0.72 0.64 -12.73
C ALA A 216 -0.41 0.79 -11.25
N VAL A 217 -1.40 0.65 -10.38
CA VAL A 217 -1.25 0.64 -8.91
C VAL A 217 -1.98 -0.56 -8.34
N ILE A 218 -1.24 -1.48 -7.74
CA ILE A 218 -1.81 -2.65 -7.11
C ILE A 218 -2.42 -2.27 -5.75
N ASP A 219 -3.57 -2.85 -5.42
CA ASP A 219 -4.13 -2.66 -4.09
C ASP A 219 -3.26 -3.36 -3.03
N LYS A 220 -2.88 -2.59 -1.98
CA LYS A 220 -1.96 -3.10 -0.95
C LYS A 220 -2.57 -4.25 -0.14
N ASP A 221 -3.91 -4.25 0.06
CA ASP A 221 -4.55 -5.25 0.90
C ASP A 221 -4.63 -6.59 0.15
N LEU A 222 -4.93 -6.55 -1.16
CA LEU A 222 -4.84 -7.73 -2.03
C LEU A 222 -3.41 -8.28 -2.11
N ALA A 223 -2.41 -7.40 -2.29
CA ALA A 223 -1.01 -7.82 -2.37
C ALA A 223 -0.50 -8.37 -1.01
N SER A 224 -0.91 -7.77 0.11
CA SER A 224 -0.58 -8.27 1.45
C SER A 224 -1.23 -9.61 1.74
N SER A 225 -2.45 -9.84 1.27
CA SER A 225 -3.16 -11.12 1.38
C SER A 225 -2.46 -12.21 0.57
N LEU A 226 -2.07 -11.91 -0.68
CA LEU A 226 -1.29 -12.82 -1.52
C LEU A 226 0.03 -13.20 -0.83
N LEU A 227 0.77 -12.20 -0.34
CA LEU A 227 2.04 -12.41 0.35
C LEU A 227 1.86 -13.26 1.62
N ALA A 228 0.88 -12.94 2.48
CA ALA A 228 0.58 -13.69 3.69
C ALA A 228 0.25 -15.16 3.38
N THR A 229 -0.54 -15.41 2.35
CA THR A 229 -0.91 -16.74 1.88
C THR A 229 0.32 -17.52 1.39
N GLN A 230 1.16 -16.91 0.54
CA GLN A 230 2.36 -17.56 -0.02
C GLN A 230 3.45 -17.82 1.03
N LEU A 231 3.47 -17.05 2.11
CA LEU A 231 4.38 -17.25 3.25
C LEU A 231 3.83 -18.25 4.27
N GLY A 232 2.55 -18.62 4.20
CA GLY A 232 1.88 -19.40 5.23
C GLY A 232 1.82 -18.66 6.57
N ALA A 233 1.56 -17.33 6.54
CA ALA A 233 1.51 -16.51 7.74
C ALA A 233 0.38 -16.95 8.68
N ASP A 234 0.65 -16.88 9.99
CA ASP A 234 -0.35 -17.20 11.02
C ASP A 234 -1.37 -16.07 11.22
N MET A 235 -1.02 -14.85 10.82
CA MET A 235 -1.87 -13.66 10.94
C MET A 235 -1.62 -12.67 9.80
N LEU A 236 -2.70 -12.12 9.24
CA LEU A 236 -2.70 -10.89 8.46
C LEU A 236 -3.47 -9.82 9.25
N ALA A 237 -2.79 -8.76 9.63
CA ALA A 237 -3.38 -7.62 10.32
C ALA A 237 -3.38 -6.40 9.38
N ILE A 238 -4.54 -5.79 9.16
CA ILE A 238 -4.68 -4.59 8.32
C ILE A 238 -5.01 -3.40 9.23
N SER A 239 -4.05 -2.48 9.37
CA SER A 239 -4.26 -1.25 10.11
C SER A 239 -5.14 -0.29 9.32
N THR A 240 -6.25 0.14 9.92
CA THR A 240 -7.26 1.01 9.31
C THR A 240 -7.68 2.14 10.24
N GLY A 241 -8.33 3.18 9.69
CA GLY A 241 -8.78 4.35 10.45
C GLY A 241 -10.10 4.17 11.21
N VAL A 242 -10.65 2.96 11.24
CA VAL A 242 -11.90 2.62 11.95
C VAL A 242 -11.65 1.48 12.92
N GLU A 243 -12.45 1.42 13.99
CA GLU A 243 -12.30 0.42 15.05
C GLU A 243 -12.61 -1.00 14.54
N SER A 244 -13.58 -1.13 13.63
CA SER A 244 -13.98 -2.42 13.06
C SER A 244 -14.60 -2.26 11.68
N VAL A 245 -14.57 -3.34 10.88
CA VAL A 245 -15.40 -3.45 9.68
C VAL A 245 -16.86 -3.38 10.07
N ALA A 246 -17.70 -2.70 9.30
CA ALA A 246 -19.11 -2.55 9.60
C ALA A 246 -20.00 -2.77 8.37
N LEU A 247 -21.15 -3.40 8.56
CA LEU A 247 -22.23 -3.39 7.59
C LEU A 247 -22.92 -2.04 7.61
N ASN A 248 -23.45 -1.61 6.47
CA ASN A 248 -24.19 -0.34 6.31
C ASN A 248 -23.41 0.87 6.86
N TYR A 249 -22.11 0.92 6.61
CA TYR A 249 -21.22 1.96 7.11
C TYR A 249 -21.73 3.37 6.79
N GLY A 250 -21.71 4.27 7.78
CA GLY A 250 -22.15 5.66 7.63
C GLY A 250 -23.67 5.85 7.61
N THR A 251 -24.45 4.82 7.91
CA THR A 251 -25.92 4.92 8.00
C THR A 251 -26.41 4.70 9.44
N PRO A 252 -27.66 5.08 9.78
CA PRO A 252 -28.24 4.76 11.09
C PRO A 252 -28.35 3.26 11.41
N MET A 253 -28.20 2.39 10.38
CA MET A 253 -28.23 0.92 10.53
C MET A 253 -26.82 0.31 10.56
N GLN A 254 -25.78 1.11 10.77
CA GLN A 254 -24.42 0.63 10.86
C GLN A 254 -24.28 -0.42 11.97
N ARG A 255 -23.67 -1.56 11.62
CA ARG A 255 -23.43 -2.67 12.55
C ARG A 255 -21.96 -3.09 12.48
N PRO A 256 -21.16 -2.92 13.54
CA PRO A 256 -19.77 -3.36 13.57
C PRO A 256 -19.69 -4.91 13.52
N LEU A 257 -18.65 -5.38 12.85
CA LEU A 257 -18.32 -6.80 12.74
C LEU A 257 -17.05 -7.07 13.57
N HIS A 258 -17.07 -8.14 14.38
CA HIS A 258 -15.91 -8.50 15.22
C HIS A 258 -15.35 -9.87 14.78
N ASN A 259 -16.01 -10.97 15.16
CA ASN A 259 -15.57 -12.31 14.77
C ASN A 259 -16.55 -12.87 13.74
N VAL A 260 -16.12 -12.90 12.48
CA VAL A 260 -16.98 -13.32 11.37
C VAL A 260 -16.24 -14.38 10.56
N PRO A 261 -16.87 -15.53 10.26
CA PRO A 261 -16.31 -16.53 9.36
C PRO A 261 -16.12 -15.98 7.94
N VAL A 262 -15.13 -16.50 7.23
CA VAL A 262 -14.83 -16.09 5.84
C VAL A 262 -16.07 -16.23 4.94
N SER A 263 -16.80 -17.34 5.05
CA SER A 263 -18.00 -17.59 4.25
C SER A 263 -19.11 -16.54 4.46
N GLU A 264 -19.20 -15.98 5.66
CA GLU A 264 -20.14 -14.89 5.95
C GLU A 264 -19.65 -13.56 5.38
N MET A 265 -18.35 -13.30 5.44
CA MET A 265 -17.74 -12.12 4.81
C MET A 265 -17.90 -12.14 3.29
N GLU A 266 -17.70 -13.29 2.64
CA GLU A 266 -17.95 -13.48 1.20
C GLU A 266 -19.40 -13.16 0.82
N ARG A 267 -20.36 -13.59 1.65
CA ARG A 267 -21.77 -13.27 1.46
C ARG A 267 -22.01 -11.75 1.55
N TYR A 268 -21.49 -11.07 2.57
CA TYR A 268 -21.64 -9.64 2.75
C TYR A 268 -20.97 -8.84 1.61
N LEU A 269 -19.85 -9.34 1.10
CA LEU A 269 -19.21 -8.75 -0.09
C LEU A 269 -20.11 -8.89 -1.33
N ALA A 270 -20.70 -10.06 -1.56
CA ALA A 270 -21.63 -10.31 -2.67
C ALA A 270 -22.91 -9.48 -2.55
N GLU A 271 -23.37 -9.19 -1.34
CA GLU A 271 -24.52 -8.32 -1.04
C GLU A 271 -24.18 -6.82 -1.22
N GLY A 272 -22.92 -6.46 -1.50
CA GLY A 272 -22.49 -5.09 -1.79
C GLY A 272 -22.28 -4.19 -0.56
N HIS A 273 -22.07 -4.78 0.62
CA HIS A 273 -21.84 -4.01 1.86
C HIS A 273 -20.50 -3.26 1.88
N PHE A 274 -19.54 -3.67 1.06
CA PHE A 274 -18.17 -3.14 1.07
C PHE A 274 -17.85 -2.48 -0.29
N PRO A 275 -17.94 -1.13 -0.40
CA PRO A 275 -17.65 -0.45 -1.64
C PRO A 275 -16.16 -0.53 -2.01
N ALA A 276 -15.88 -0.43 -3.30
CA ALA A 276 -14.52 -0.35 -3.83
C ALA A 276 -13.76 0.85 -3.22
N GLY A 277 -12.46 0.67 -2.95
CA GLY A 277 -11.62 1.71 -2.33
C GLY A 277 -11.82 1.88 -0.83
N SER A 278 -12.62 1.00 -0.19
CA SER A 278 -12.81 0.93 1.26
C SER A 278 -12.45 -0.46 1.77
N MET A 279 -13.43 -1.24 2.24
CA MET A 279 -13.24 -2.59 2.77
C MET A 279 -13.48 -3.68 1.70
N GLY A 280 -13.73 -3.33 0.45
CA GLY A 280 -13.97 -4.26 -0.64
C GLY A 280 -12.78 -5.17 -0.99
N PRO A 281 -11.54 -4.64 -1.07
CA PRO A 281 -10.36 -5.48 -1.25
C PRO A 281 -10.08 -6.39 -0.09
#